data_e3524af2e1f06c2f0239a2d1aea68ac2
#
_entry.id   e3524af2e1f06c2f0239a2d1aea68ac2
#
_cell.length_a   1.000
_cell.length_b   1.000
_cell.length_c   1.000
_cell.angle_alpha   90.00
_cell.angle_beta   90.00
_cell.angle_gamma   90.00
#
_symmetry.space_group_name_H-M   'P 1'
#
loop_
_entity.id
_entity.type
_entity.pdbx_description
1 polymer ?
#
loop_
_entity_poly.entity_id
_entity_poly.type
_entity_poly.pdbx_seq_one_letter_code
_entity_poly.pdbx_strand_id
1 'polypeptide(L)'
;MRNLLERLEKNVLVADGAMGTALYSNGLESCHEYNNISNPDSVEKIHKAYIEAGADIIQTNTYAAKKCQLKTYGYDDKFEEINIRAAEIARKAAGENTIVFGTIGAIRGLRECELSLETIVNETIDQVKVLLSTNKIDALLFETYYDQEEIRAVLTEARKLTDLPIITNISLLEAGITQNGEKVTDALSALVNLGADIVGLNCHLGPYHMIKSLKQVPLFAQSYLSAYPNASLLQLTQTINGNEYRFRKNSAYFEQSAKLLVEEGVRLIGGCCGTTPEHIRAIKKGIKGLKPVKRKVITPLPAEEELVRVAHNKPTIVDKVKKQVTIIAELDPPKHLNVDKFIEGAKAIDKKNIEAITLADNSLASTRICNFAAATLLKEHITTPTLLHLTCRDHNLIGLQSRLMGFDLLGINNVLALTGDPSKLGDFPGATSVYDMTSLKLIPFIKQLNEGLGYNGASLKKTTNFTVAAAYNPNVRDLSKTKRLVEKKIKAGTDYFITQPVFEAEKIEQLAELAADYPDTPFFVGIMPITSYNNAVFLHNEVPGIKLSEDFLAKLEEVKDDKELCQKVALEESKKLLDVALKHFKGIYLITPFLRYNLTLELIDYVEENKDK
;
A
#
# COMPACT_ATOMS: atom_id res chain seq x y z
N MET A 1 -22.26 -32.80 -26.79
CA MET A 1 -21.72 -33.05 -25.44
C MET A 1 -20.84 -31.92 -25.02
N ARG A 2 -21.10 -31.32 -23.84
CA ARG A 2 -20.42 -30.15 -23.32
C ARG A 2 -19.16 -30.49 -22.53
N ASN A 3 -18.48 -31.58 -22.87
CA ASN A 3 -17.27 -31.97 -22.13
C ASN A 3 -16.12 -31.00 -22.43
N LEU A 4 -15.87 -30.08 -21.48
CA LEU A 4 -14.84 -29.03 -21.59
C LEU A 4 -13.46 -29.65 -21.83
N LEU A 5 -13.05 -30.63 -21.02
CA LEU A 5 -11.70 -31.19 -21.06
C LEU A 5 -11.44 -31.95 -22.35
N GLU A 6 -12.41 -32.76 -22.83
CA GLU A 6 -12.31 -33.46 -24.13
C GLU A 6 -12.19 -32.45 -25.31
N ARG A 7 -12.89 -31.31 -25.24
CA ARG A 7 -12.79 -30.27 -26.27
C ARG A 7 -11.42 -29.61 -26.25
N LEU A 8 -10.87 -29.30 -25.05
CA LEU A 8 -9.55 -28.70 -24.89
C LEU A 8 -8.40 -29.64 -25.26
N GLU A 9 -8.60 -30.96 -25.15
CA GLU A 9 -7.61 -31.91 -25.62
C GLU A 9 -7.34 -31.77 -27.12
N LYS A 10 -8.40 -31.51 -27.90
CA LYS A 10 -8.37 -31.49 -29.37
C LYS A 10 -8.30 -30.10 -29.97
N ASN A 11 -8.73 -29.06 -29.25
CA ASN A 11 -8.92 -27.73 -29.79
C ASN A 11 -8.46 -26.65 -28.80
N VAL A 12 -8.21 -25.45 -29.33
CA VAL A 12 -8.14 -24.22 -28.55
C VAL A 12 -9.54 -23.62 -28.51
N LEU A 13 -10.02 -23.28 -27.31
CA LEU A 13 -11.35 -22.72 -27.10
C LEU A 13 -11.27 -21.23 -26.77
N VAL A 14 -12.33 -20.52 -27.11
CA VAL A 14 -12.46 -19.08 -26.83
C VAL A 14 -13.53 -18.86 -25.78
N ALA A 15 -13.18 -18.20 -24.69
CA ALA A 15 -14.13 -17.69 -23.72
C ALA A 15 -14.60 -16.27 -24.11
N ASP A 16 -15.60 -15.79 -23.40
CA ASP A 16 -16.13 -14.42 -23.57
C ASP A 16 -15.17 -13.35 -23.06
N GLY A 17 -15.65 -12.12 -22.99
CA GLY A 17 -14.92 -10.95 -22.52
C GLY A 17 -15.58 -10.29 -21.31
N ALA A 18 -15.23 -9.03 -21.08
CA ALA A 18 -15.62 -8.26 -19.90
C ALA A 18 -17.14 -8.05 -19.81
N MET A 19 -17.79 -8.61 -18.79
CA MET A 19 -19.18 -8.36 -18.45
C MET A 19 -19.33 -7.00 -17.76
N GLY A 20 -18.59 -6.75 -16.68
CA GLY A 20 -18.69 -5.51 -15.89
C GLY A 20 -18.43 -4.25 -16.72
N THR A 21 -17.38 -4.25 -17.58
CA THR A 21 -17.10 -3.11 -18.48
C THR A 21 -18.24 -2.87 -19.48
N ALA A 22 -18.87 -3.95 -19.98
CA ALA A 22 -19.99 -3.85 -20.91
C ALA A 22 -21.25 -3.28 -20.23
N LEU A 23 -21.55 -3.70 -19.00
CA LEU A 23 -22.65 -3.17 -18.19
C LEU A 23 -22.44 -1.69 -17.87
N TYR A 24 -21.24 -1.32 -17.40
CA TYR A 24 -20.88 0.06 -17.11
C TYR A 24 -21.02 0.97 -18.35
N SER A 25 -20.55 0.52 -19.51
CA SER A 25 -20.67 1.28 -20.77
C SER A 25 -22.11 1.49 -21.21
N ASN A 26 -23.04 0.67 -20.74
CA ASN A 26 -24.48 0.80 -21.00
C ASN A 26 -25.21 1.63 -19.91
N GLY A 27 -24.49 2.23 -18.95
CA GLY A 27 -25.06 3.09 -17.90
C GLY A 27 -25.89 2.35 -16.86
N LEU A 28 -25.61 1.05 -16.64
CA LEU A 28 -26.33 0.22 -15.69
C LEU A 28 -25.78 0.31 -14.27
N GLU A 29 -26.46 -0.34 -13.31
CA GLU A 29 -26.19 -0.32 -11.87
C GLU A 29 -24.70 -0.47 -11.52
N SER A 30 -24.24 0.25 -10.51
CA SER A 30 -22.87 0.18 -10.01
C SER A 30 -22.50 -1.18 -9.39
N CYS A 31 -23.47 -1.89 -8.82
CA CYS A 31 -23.37 -3.29 -8.48
C CYS A 31 -23.70 -4.11 -9.75
N HIS A 32 -22.68 -4.57 -10.46
CA HIS A 32 -22.86 -5.26 -11.73
C HIS A 32 -23.66 -6.54 -11.59
N GLU A 33 -23.51 -7.26 -10.49
CA GLU A 33 -24.17 -8.53 -10.22
C GLU A 33 -25.66 -8.36 -9.94
N TYR A 34 -26.08 -7.22 -9.37
CA TYR A 34 -27.49 -6.91 -9.14
C TYR A 34 -28.28 -6.75 -10.44
N ASN A 35 -27.62 -6.48 -11.57
CA ASN A 35 -28.25 -6.44 -12.89
C ASN A 35 -28.84 -7.81 -13.30
N ASN A 36 -28.47 -8.90 -12.68
CA ASN A 36 -29.11 -10.21 -12.90
C ASN A 36 -30.59 -10.19 -12.47
N ILE A 37 -30.95 -9.30 -11.55
CA ILE A 37 -32.34 -9.09 -11.07
C ILE A 37 -32.96 -7.86 -11.72
N SER A 38 -32.26 -6.71 -11.67
CA SER A 38 -32.82 -5.43 -12.12
C SER A 38 -32.85 -5.27 -13.64
N ASN A 39 -31.90 -5.86 -14.37
CA ASN A 39 -31.75 -5.72 -15.81
C ASN A 39 -31.34 -7.04 -16.52
N PRO A 40 -32.08 -8.16 -16.33
CA PRO A 40 -31.68 -9.48 -16.82
C PRO A 40 -31.54 -9.54 -18.35
N ASP A 41 -32.37 -8.83 -19.09
CA ASP A 41 -32.33 -8.79 -20.56
C ASP A 41 -31.03 -8.15 -21.08
N SER A 42 -30.48 -7.15 -20.36
CA SER A 42 -29.21 -6.52 -20.70
C SER A 42 -28.06 -7.50 -20.51
N VAL A 43 -28.06 -8.27 -19.41
CA VAL A 43 -27.06 -9.31 -19.14
C VAL A 43 -27.15 -10.41 -20.22
N GLU A 44 -28.36 -10.89 -20.54
CA GLU A 44 -28.57 -11.90 -21.59
C GLU A 44 -28.08 -11.41 -22.95
N LYS A 45 -28.34 -10.15 -23.30
CA LYS A 45 -27.89 -9.52 -24.55
C LYS A 45 -26.36 -9.50 -24.66
N ILE A 46 -25.66 -9.20 -23.58
CA ILE A 46 -24.19 -9.21 -23.57
C ILE A 46 -23.67 -10.63 -23.79
N HIS A 47 -24.21 -11.64 -23.11
CA HIS A 47 -23.85 -13.04 -23.34
C HIS A 47 -24.05 -13.45 -24.81
N LYS A 48 -25.19 -13.14 -25.40
CA LYS A 48 -25.48 -13.42 -26.80
C LYS A 48 -24.50 -12.75 -27.75
N ALA A 49 -24.14 -11.49 -27.49
CA ALA A 49 -23.16 -10.75 -28.30
C ALA A 49 -21.76 -11.42 -28.29
N TYR A 50 -21.34 -11.98 -27.15
CA TYR A 50 -20.09 -12.75 -27.08
C TYR A 50 -20.19 -14.11 -27.81
N ILE A 51 -21.31 -14.80 -27.71
CA ILE A 51 -21.55 -16.06 -28.45
C ILE A 51 -21.54 -15.80 -29.96
N GLU A 52 -22.21 -14.76 -30.43
CA GLU A 52 -22.22 -14.32 -31.82
C GLU A 52 -20.82 -13.89 -32.31
N ALA A 53 -19.98 -13.39 -31.42
CA ALA A 53 -18.58 -13.09 -31.70
C ALA A 53 -17.70 -14.34 -31.83
N GLY A 54 -18.21 -15.53 -31.46
CA GLY A 54 -17.55 -16.82 -31.59
C GLY A 54 -17.00 -17.38 -30.27
N ALA A 55 -17.48 -16.91 -29.13
CA ALA A 55 -17.16 -17.52 -27.84
C ALA A 55 -17.73 -18.95 -27.77
N ASP A 56 -16.89 -19.89 -27.40
CA ASP A 56 -17.25 -21.29 -27.10
C ASP A 56 -17.75 -21.44 -25.66
N ILE A 57 -17.43 -20.47 -24.82
CA ILE A 57 -17.67 -20.44 -23.37
C ILE A 57 -18.13 -19.03 -22.98
N ILE A 58 -19.12 -18.97 -22.09
CA ILE A 58 -19.51 -17.71 -21.42
C ILE A 58 -19.44 -17.89 -19.90
N GLN A 59 -19.31 -16.78 -19.18
CA GLN A 59 -19.15 -16.72 -17.74
C GLN A 59 -20.38 -16.09 -17.09
N THR A 60 -20.84 -16.63 -15.95
CA THR A 60 -21.96 -16.01 -15.21
C THR A 60 -21.55 -14.62 -14.69
N ASN A 61 -22.51 -13.70 -14.58
CA ASN A 61 -22.29 -12.38 -14.00
C ASN A 61 -22.32 -12.46 -12.46
N THR A 62 -21.31 -13.12 -11.86
CA THR A 62 -21.26 -13.43 -10.43
C THR A 62 -19.90 -13.18 -9.78
N TYR A 63 -19.02 -12.41 -10.43
CA TYR A 63 -17.65 -12.16 -9.97
C TYR A 63 -17.58 -11.71 -8.49
N ALA A 64 -18.35 -10.68 -8.11
CA ALA A 64 -18.40 -10.13 -6.77
C ALA A 64 -19.73 -10.43 -6.04
N ALA A 65 -20.40 -11.56 -6.39
CA ALA A 65 -21.68 -11.91 -5.83
C ALA A 65 -21.59 -12.71 -4.51
N LYS A 66 -20.67 -12.33 -3.60
CA LYS A 66 -20.57 -12.85 -2.23
C LYS A 66 -21.28 -11.93 -1.24
N LYS A 67 -21.78 -12.46 -0.12
CA LYS A 67 -22.50 -11.64 0.88
C LYS A 67 -21.69 -10.45 1.36
N CYS A 68 -20.41 -10.65 1.71
CA CYS A 68 -19.54 -9.58 2.19
C CYS A 68 -19.32 -8.47 1.13
N GLN A 69 -19.25 -8.81 -0.16
CA GLN A 69 -19.09 -7.85 -1.25
C GLN A 69 -20.41 -7.15 -1.60
N LEU A 70 -21.53 -7.88 -1.67
CA LEU A 70 -22.87 -7.34 -1.92
C LEU A 70 -23.33 -6.41 -0.79
N LYS A 71 -22.89 -6.64 0.44
CA LYS A 71 -23.19 -5.80 1.61
C LYS A 71 -22.75 -4.35 1.43
N THR A 72 -21.68 -4.10 0.68
CA THR A 72 -21.23 -2.73 0.38
C THR A 72 -22.24 -1.90 -0.42
N TYR A 73 -23.16 -2.60 -1.09
CA TYR A 73 -24.25 -2.01 -1.89
C TYR A 73 -25.62 -2.22 -1.24
N GLY A 74 -25.72 -2.90 -0.09
CA GLY A 74 -26.98 -3.20 0.58
C GLY A 74 -27.79 -4.34 -0.06
N TYR A 75 -27.13 -5.28 -0.76
CA TYR A 75 -27.76 -6.41 -1.48
C TYR A 75 -27.36 -7.77 -0.94
N ASP A 76 -26.83 -7.86 0.26
CA ASP A 76 -26.40 -9.12 0.89
C ASP A 76 -27.55 -10.10 1.14
N ASP A 77 -28.77 -9.60 1.38
CA ASP A 77 -30.01 -10.38 1.45
C ASP A 77 -30.41 -11.02 0.11
N LYS A 78 -29.90 -10.53 -1.01
CA LYS A 78 -30.15 -11.02 -2.37
C LYS A 78 -29.08 -12.00 -2.89
N PHE A 79 -28.16 -12.40 -2.05
CA PHE A 79 -27.01 -13.24 -2.41
C PHE A 79 -27.39 -14.48 -3.23
N GLU A 80 -28.34 -15.28 -2.74
CA GLU A 80 -28.76 -16.51 -3.43
C GLU A 80 -29.47 -16.19 -4.75
N GLU A 81 -30.42 -15.25 -4.72
CA GLU A 81 -31.20 -14.86 -5.90
C GLU A 81 -30.29 -14.34 -7.03
N ILE A 82 -29.32 -13.49 -6.72
CA ILE A 82 -28.36 -12.94 -7.70
C ILE A 82 -27.57 -14.06 -8.37
N ASN A 83 -27.04 -15.02 -7.63
CA ASN A 83 -26.24 -16.11 -8.17
C ASN A 83 -27.08 -17.10 -8.99
N ILE A 84 -28.27 -17.45 -8.52
CA ILE A 84 -29.20 -18.34 -9.25
C ILE A 84 -29.63 -17.70 -10.58
N ARG A 85 -30.08 -16.44 -10.53
CA ARG A 85 -30.50 -15.70 -11.74
C ARG A 85 -29.37 -15.57 -12.76
N ALA A 86 -28.15 -15.28 -12.32
CA ALA A 86 -26.98 -15.22 -13.19
C ALA A 86 -26.77 -16.54 -13.95
N ALA A 87 -26.82 -17.67 -13.26
CA ALA A 87 -26.66 -19.00 -13.88
C ALA A 87 -27.82 -19.33 -14.86
N GLU A 88 -29.06 -18.96 -14.52
CA GLU A 88 -30.23 -19.12 -15.39
C GLU A 88 -30.11 -18.30 -16.68
N ILE A 89 -29.72 -17.01 -16.55
CA ILE A 89 -29.56 -16.10 -17.70
C ILE A 89 -28.44 -16.60 -18.61
N ALA A 90 -27.27 -16.95 -18.04
CA ALA A 90 -26.16 -17.45 -18.81
C ALA A 90 -26.51 -18.76 -19.53
N ARG A 91 -27.19 -19.69 -18.86
CA ARG A 91 -27.64 -20.96 -19.48
C ARG A 91 -28.69 -20.74 -20.58
N LYS A 92 -29.63 -19.83 -20.38
CA LYS A 92 -30.61 -19.44 -21.40
C LYS A 92 -29.92 -18.87 -22.65
N ALA A 93 -28.93 -18.01 -22.49
CA ALA A 93 -28.16 -17.44 -23.60
C ALA A 93 -27.30 -18.50 -24.30
N ALA A 94 -26.66 -19.39 -23.54
CA ALA A 94 -25.74 -20.42 -24.03
C ALA A 94 -26.44 -21.53 -24.85
N GLY A 95 -27.68 -21.81 -24.58
CA GLY A 95 -28.38 -22.96 -25.19
C GLY A 95 -27.66 -24.29 -24.90
N GLU A 96 -27.64 -25.20 -25.90
CA GLU A 96 -27.06 -26.52 -25.74
C GLU A 96 -25.57 -26.61 -26.11
N ASN A 97 -25.04 -25.68 -26.90
CA ASN A 97 -23.72 -25.79 -27.53
C ASN A 97 -22.62 -25.00 -26.81
N THR A 98 -22.98 -23.95 -26.12
CA THR A 98 -22.02 -23.07 -25.41
C THR A 98 -21.85 -23.54 -23.97
N ILE A 99 -20.63 -23.59 -23.50
CA ILE A 99 -20.27 -23.96 -22.13
C ILE A 99 -20.50 -22.74 -21.21
N VAL A 100 -20.98 -22.96 -19.98
CA VAL A 100 -21.21 -21.93 -18.98
C VAL A 100 -20.29 -22.16 -17.79
N PHE A 101 -19.47 -21.16 -17.46
CA PHE A 101 -18.66 -21.15 -16.24
C PHE A 101 -19.37 -20.39 -15.13
N GLY A 102 -19.42 -20.98 -13.93
CA GLY A 102 -19.76 -20.29 -12.70
C GLY A 102 -18.56 -19.47 -12.22
N THR A 103 -18.66 -18.14 -12.31
CA THR A 103 -17.54 -17.23 -12.06
C THR A 103 -17.48 -16.77 -10.61
N ILE A 104 -16.30 -16.82 -10.01
CA ILE A 104 -16.05 -16.50 -8.61
C ILE A 104 -14.77 -15.67 -8.53
N GLY A 105 -14.89 -14.38 -8.19
CA GLY A 105 -13.76 -13.48 -8.04
C GLY A 105 -13.12 -13.56 -6.66
N ALA A 106 -11.93 -13.03 -6.49
CA ALA A 106 -11.26 -12.92 -5.19
C ALA A 106 -11.96 -11.93 -4.24
N ILE A 107 -11.76 -12.10 -2.94
CA ILE A 107 -12.10 -11.11 -1.91
C ILE A 107 -10.87 -10.27 -1.58
N ARG A 108 -9.69 -10.89 -1.41
CA ARG A 108 -8.42 -10.18 -1.23
C ARG A 108 -7.95 -9.65 -2.57
N GLY A 109 -8.13 -8.34 -2.78
CA GLY A 109 -7.62 -7.63 -3.97
C GLY A 109 -6.30 -6.93 -3.68
N LEU A 110 -6.07 -5.82 -4.40
CA LEU A 110 -4.93 -4.92 -4.18
C LEU A 110 -5.07 -4.03 -2.94
N ARG A 111 -6.26 -3.98 -2.33
CA ARG A 111 -6.53 -3.26 -1.09
C ARG A 111 -6.51 -4.23 0.08
N GLU A 112 -6.13 -3.72 1.26
CA GLU A 112 -6.20 -4.52 2.48
C GLU A 112 -7.62 -5.03 2.73
N CYS A 113 -7.70 -6.29 3.11
CA CYS A 113 -8.93 -6.95 3.53
C CYS A 113 -8.79 -7.34 5.01
N GLU A 114 -9.70 -6.85 5.84
CA GLU A 114 -9.69 -7.12 7.29
C GLU A 114 -10.29 -8.50 7.64
N LEU A 115 -10.88 -9.20 6.65
CA LEU A 115 -11.49 -10.50 6.88
C LEU A 115 -10.44 -11.59 7.08
N SER A 116 -10.70 -12.50 8.02
CA SER A 116 -9.86 -13.68 8.21
C SER A 116 -9.92 -14.61 7.00
N LEU A 117 -8.87 -15.40 6.76
CA LEU A 117 -8.85 -16.38 5.68
C LEU A 117 -10.03 -17.36 5.79
N GLU A 118 -10.35 -17.81 6.99
CA GLU A 118 -11.49 -18.71 7.26
C GLU A 118 -12.82 -18.07 6.82
N THR A 119 -13.05 -16.81 7.14
CA THR A 119 -14.25 -16.07 6.71
C THR A 119 -14.32 -15.98 5.19
N ILE A 120 -13.19 -15.67 4.54
CA ILE A 120 -13.09 -15.55 3.09
C ILE A 120 -13.40 -16.88 2.40
N VAL A 121 -12.85 -17.97 2.91
CA VAL A 121 -13.12 -19.32 2.39
C VAL A 121 -14.61 -19.65 2.54
N ASN A 122 -15.20 -19.42 3.72
CA ASN A 122 -16.61 -19.70 3.97
C ASN A 122 -17.54 -18.91 3.03
N GLU A 123 -17.33 -17.61 2.89
CA GLU A 123 -18.08 -16.74 1.95
C GLU A 123 -17.98 -17.24 0.51
N THR A 124 -16.79 -17.66 0.10
CA THR A 124 -16.55 -18.15 -1.26
C THR A 124 -17.17 -19.54 -1.49
N ILE A 125 -17.06 -20.43 -0.53
CA ILE A 125 -17.64 -21.78 -0.62
C ILE A 125 -19.18 -21.73 -0.58
N ASP A 126 -19.79 -20.79 0.13
CA ASP A 126 -21.23 -20.58 0.08
C ASP A 126 -21.68 -20.18 -1.35
N GLN A 127 -20.93 -19.31 -2.03
CA GLN A 127 -21.19 -18.97 -3.44
C GLN A 127 -21.04 -20.19 -4.35
N VAL A 128 -19.99 -21.00 -4.15
CA VAL A 128 -19.80 -22.26 -4.90
C VAL A 128 -21.00 -23.16 -4.76
N LYS A 129 -21.49 -23.40 -3.52
CA LYS A 129 -22.66 -24.25 -3.26
C LYS A 129 -23.92 -23.76 -3.99
N VAL A 130 -24.18 -22.45 -3.97
CA VAL A 130 -25.34 -21.86 -4.66
C VAL A 130 -25.23 -22.07 -6.17
N LEU A 131 -24.06 -21.79 -6.78
CA LEU A 131 -23.86 -22.00 -8.21
C LEU A 131 -24.01 -23.46 -8.61
N LEU A 132 -23.46 -24.41 -7.85
CA LEU A 132 -23.59 -25.84 -8.09
C LEU A 132 -25.04 -26.34 -7.98
N SER A 133 -25.81 -25.84 -7.01
CA SER A 133 -27.21 -26.22 -6.80
C SER A 133 -28.12 -25.91 -7.99
N THR A 134 -27.74 -24.94 -8.83
CA THR A 134 -28.52 -24.57 -10.02
C THR A 134 -28.53 -25.65 -11.11
N ASN A 135 -27.51 -26.50 -11.17
CA ASN A 135 -27.26 -27.42 -12.27
C ASN A 135 -27.22 -26.74 -13.66
N LYS A 136 -26.85 -25.43 -13.72
CA LYS A 136 -26.81 -24.63 -14.95
C LYS A 136 -25.40 -24.31 -15.42
N ILE A 137 -24.40 -24.63 -14.63
CA ILE A 137 -22.98 -24.40 -14.96
C ILE A 137 -22.31 -25.73 -15.38
N ASP A 138 -21.27 -25.65 -16.20
CA ASP A 138 -20.50 -26.78 -16.70
C ASP A 138 -19.11 -26.86 -16.05
N ALA A 139 -18.65 -25.78 -15.41
CA ALA A 139 -17.37 -25.69 -14.70
C ALA A 139 -17.38 -24.49 -13.71
N LEU A 140 -16.44 -24.47 -12.77
CA LEU A 140 -16.18 -23.34 -11.88
C LEU A 140 -14.96 -22.57 -12.39
N LEU A 141 -15.05 -21.24 -12.39
CA LEU A 141 -13.94 -20.34 -12.70
C LEU A 141 -13.63 -19.44 -11.50
N PHE A 142 -12.49 -19.67 -10.88
CA PHE A 142 -11.89 -18.74 -9.91
C PHE A 142 -10.98 -17.78 -10.66
N GLU A 143 -11.29 -16.48 -10.64
CA GLU A 143 -10.55 -15.51 -11.44
C GLU A 143 -10.13 -14.25 -10.66
N THR A 144 -9.06 -13.63 -11.11
CA THR A 144 -8.50 -12.37 -10.57
C THR A 144 -8.02 -12.51 -9.12
N TYR A 145 -7.41 -13.65 -8.80
CA TYR A 145 -6.79 -13.88 -7.51
C TYR A 145 -5.36 -13.35 -7.49
N TYR A 146 -5.10 -12.35 -6.65
CA TYR A 146 -3.77 -11.81 -6.38
C TYR A 146 -3.09 -12.56 -5.23
N ASP A 147 -3.86 -12.95 -4.22
CA ASP A 147 -3.38 -13.61 -3.01
C ASP A 147 -3.33 -15.14 -3.21
N GLN A 148 -2.12 -15.71 -3.09
CA GLN A 148 -1.90 -17.13 -3.30
C GLN A 148 -2.43 -17.99 -2.15
N GLU A 149 -2.50 -17.45 -0.93
CA GLU A 149 -3.06 -18.14 0.22
C GLU A 149 -4.58 -18.32 0.06
N GLU A 150 -5.27 -17.26 -0.38
CA GLU A 150 -6.71 -17.27 -0.63
C GLU A 150 -7.07 -18.31 -1.69
N ILE A 151 -6.44 -18.27 -2.89
CA ILE A 151 -6.83 -19.17 -3.99
C ILE A 151 -6.53 -20.64 -3.66
N ARG A 152 -5.41 -20.93 -2.97
CA ARG A 152 -5.07 -22.31 -2.56
C ARG A 152 -6.08 -22.85 -1.55
N ALA A 153 -6.45 -22.05 -0.55
CA ALA A 153 -7.44 -22.46 0.46
C ALA A 153 -8.83 -22.69 -0.17
N VAL A 154 -9.29 -21.76 -1.01
CA VAL A 154 -10.57 -21.83 -1.71
C VAL A 154 -10.62 -23.04 -2.66
N LEU A 155 -9.57 -23.25 -3.47
CA LEU A 155 -9.50 -24.39 -4.39
C LEU A 155 -9.57 -25.73 -3.65
N THR A 156 -8.84 -25.84 -2.53
CA THR A 156 -8.82 -27.05 -1.70
C THR A 156 -10.23 -27.42 -1.20
N GLU A 157 -10.99 -26.45 -0.74
CA GLU A 157 -12.35 -26.68 -0.24
C GLU A 157 -13.36 -26.88 -1.40
N ALA A 158 -13.24 -26.12 -2.48
CA ALA A 158 -14.13 -26.25 -3.63
C ALA A 158 -14.00 -27.63 -4.32
N ARG A 159 -12.77 -28.16 -4.41
CA ARG A 159 -12.54 -29.48 -5.03
C ARG A 159 -13.25 -30.64 -4.30
N LYS A 160 -13.48 -30.51 -3.00
CA LYS A 160 -14.24 -31.50 -2.21
C LYS A 160 -15.73 -31.53 -2.53
N LEU A 161 -16.26 -30.50 -3.17
CA LEU A 161 -17.70 -30.30 -3.40
C LEU A 161 -18.17 -30.75 -4.80
N THR A 162 -17.26 -30.93 -5.76
CA THR A 162 -17.66 -31.16 -7.14
C THR A 162 -16.57 -31.86 -7.97
N ASP A 163 -17.01 -32.67 -8.92
CA ASP A 163 -16.17 -33.28 -9.99
C ASP A 163 -16.18 -32.44 -11.27
N LEU A 164 -16.92 -31.31 -11.30
CA LEU A 164 -16.88 -30.40 -12.44
C LEU A 164 -15.45 -29.83 -12.61
N PRO A 165 -15.06 -29.54 -13.87
CA PRO A 165 -13.78 -28.86 -14.11
C PRO A 165 -13.66 -27.56 -13.32
N ILE A 166 -12.48 -27.34 -12.72
CA ILE A 166 -12.14 -26.11 -12.00
C ILE A 166 -11.03 -25.39 -12.75
N ILE A 167 -11.30 -24.13 -13.08
CA ILE A 167 -10.37 -23.20 -13.69
C ILE A 167 -9.89 -22.23 -12.61
N THR A 168 -8.57 -22.01 -12.51
CA THR A 168 -8.00 -21.01 -11.60
C THR A 168 -7.12 -20.04 -12.37
N ASN A 169 -7.53 -18.78 -12.41
CA ASN A 169 -6.80 -17.70 -13.04
C ASN A 169 -6.28 -16.73 -11.97
N ILE A 170 -4.95 -16.62 -11.86
CA ILE A 170 -4.30 -15.65 -10.99
C ILE A 170 -3.99 -14.35 -11.73
N SER A 171 -3.97 -13.24 -10.98
CA SER A 171 -3.59 -11.93 -11.50
C SER A 171 -2.19 -11.56 -11.06
N LEU A 172 -1.39 -11.05 -11.99
CA LEU A 172 -0.03 -10.60 -11.74
C LEU A 172 0.05 -9.07 -11.88
N LEU A 173 0.78 -8.42 -11.00
CA LEU A 173 1.08 -6.99 -11.11
C LEU A 173 2.25 -6.75 -12.07
N GLU A 174 3.19 -7.69 -12.11
CA GLU A 174 4.37 -7.69 -12.95
C GLU A 174 4.52 -9.03 -13.67
N ALA A 175 5.17 -9.01 -14.84
CA ALA A 175 5.29 -10.21 -15.66
C ALA A 175 6.16 -11.28 -14.97
N GLY A 176 5.57 -12.45 -14.73
CA GLY A 176 6.28 -13.63 -14.25
C GLY A 176 6.33 -13.82 -12.74
N ILE A 177 5.84 -12.85 -11.95
CA ILE A 177 5.93 -12.86 -10.48
C ILE A 177 4.56 -12.51 -9.89
N THR A 178 4.14 -13.21 -8.85
CA THR A 178 2.93 -12.90 -8.07
C THR A 178 3.15 -11.69 -7.16
N GLN A 179 2.09 -11.16 -6.59
CA GLN A 179 2.15 -10.05 -5.64
C GLN A 179 3.09 -10.33 -4.44
N ASN A 180 3.23 -11.59 -4.04
CA ASN A 180 4.05 -12.01 -2.91
C ASN A 180 5.47 -12.43 -3.32
N GLY A 181 5.91 -12.15 -4.56
CA GLY A 181 7.25 -12.47 -5.05
C GLY A 181 7.43 -13.94 -5.48
N GLU A 182 6.40 -14.77 -5.48
CA GLU A 182 6.46 -16.16 -5.95
C GLU A 182 6.49 -16.18 -7.49
N LYS A 183 7.32 -17.06 -8.09
CA LYS A 183 7.35 -17.23 -9.54
C LYS A 183 6.03 -17.78 -10.06
N VAL A 184 5.55 -17.26 -11.18
CA VAL A 184 4.29 -17.71 -11.79
C VAL A 184 4.25 -19.21 -12.05
N THR A 185 5.39 -19.80 -12.40
CA THR A 185 5.50 -21.25 -12.61
C THR A 185 5.21 -22.03 -11.34
N ASP A 186 5.74 -21.61 -10.21
CA ASP A 186 5.57 -22.27 -8.92
C ASP A 186 4.13 -22.10 -8.42
N ALA A 187 3.58 -20.89 -8.56
CA ALA A 187 2.20 -20.59 -8.21
C ALA A 187 1.20 -21.46 -9.01
N LEU A 188 1.35 -21.52 -10.33
CA LEU A 188 0.47 -22.35 -11.17
C LEU A 188 0.67 -23.85 -10.92
N SER A 189 1.91 -24.31 -10.69
CA SER A 189 2.19 -25.71 -10.34
C SER A 189 1.52 -26.11 -9.02
N ALA A 190 1.51 -25.25 -8.02
CA ALA A 190 0.82 -25.48 -6.77
C ALA A 190 -0.70 -25.66 -6.97
N LEU A 191 -1.32 -24.86 -7.83
CA LEU A 191 -2.75 -24.98 -8.13
C LEU A 191 -3.07 -26.28 -8.90
N VAL A 192 -2.21 -26.71 -9.82
CA VAL A 192 -2.34 -28.02 -10.49
C VAL A 192 -2.30 -29.15 -9.47
N ASN A 193 -1.35 -29.10 -8.52
CA ASN A 193 -1.20 -30.12 -7.47
C ASN A 193 -2.41 -30.16 -6.50
N LEU A 194 -3.15 -29.06 -6.37
CA LEU A 194 -4.38 -28.95 -5.59
C LEU A 194 -5.64 -29.37 -6.38
N GLY A 195 -5.49 -29.81 -7.64
CA GLY A 195 -6.57 -30.36 -8.44
C GLY A 195 -7.27 -29.36 -9.36
N ALA A 196 -6.62 -28.27 -9.75
CA ALA A 196 -7.13 -27.42 -10.83
C ALA A 196 -6.96 -28.10 -12.20
N ASP A 197 -8.05 -28.21 -12.96
CA ASP A 197 -8.04 -28.79 -14.31
C ASP A 197 -7.49 -27.82 -15.36
N ILE A 198 -7.62 -26.53 -15.11
CA ILE A 198 -7.09 -25.46 -15.95
C ILE A 198 -6.48 -24.40 -15.03
N VAL A 199 -5.26 -23.96 -15.32
CA VAL A 199 -4.57 -22.90 -14.59
C VAL A 199 -4.14 -21.80 -15.55
N GLY A 200 -4.13 -20.55 -15.10
CA GLY A 200 -3.73 -19.47 -15.99
C GLY A 200 -3.69 -18.09 -15.37
N LEU A 201 -3.72 -17.11 -16.26
CA LEU A 201 -3.59 -15.71 -15.92
C LEU A 201 -4.80 -14.91 -16.43
N ASN A 202 -5.29 -13.96 -15.63
CA ASN A 202 -6.29 -13.01 -16.09
C ASN A 202 -6.11 -11.64 -15.49
N CYS A 203 -6.74 -10.67 -16.13
CA CYS A 203 -6.81 -9.27 -15.71
C CYS A 203 -5.43 -8.59 -15.52
N HIS A 204 -5.43 -7.34 -15.10
CA HIS A 204 -4.30 -6.42 -14.85
C HIS A 204 -3.31 -6.30 -16.03
N LEU A 205 -2.75 -7.39 -16.51
CA LEU A 205 -1.82 -7.40 -17.63
C LEU A 205 -2.53 -7.50 -18.98
N GLY A 206 -1.97 -6.80 -19.99
CA GLY A 206 -2.35 -6.99 -21.38
C GLY A 206 -1.65 -8.21 -22.01
N PRO A 207 -1.95 -8.52 -23.30
CA PRO A 207 -1.43 -9.72 -23.98
C PRO A 207 0.08 -9.85 -23.93
N TYR A 208 0.83 -8.76 -24.14
CA TYR A 208 2.30 -8.77 -24.15
C TYR A 208 2.92 -9.33 -22.88
N HIS A 209 2.48 -8.82 -21.72
CA HIS A 209 3.03 -9.24 -20.43
C HIS A 209 2.55 -10.63 -20.02
N MET A 210 1.32 -11.02 -20.39
CA MET A 210 0.85 -12.39 -20.18
C MET A 210 1.64 -13.41 -20.99
N ILE A 211 1.89 -13.14 -22.27
CA ILE A 211 2.74 -13.99 -23.12
C ILE A 211 4.15 -14.09 -22.52
N LYS A 212 4.73 -12.96 -22.09
CA LYS A 212 6.05 -12.94 -21.43
C LYS A 212 6.06 -13.80 -20.15
N SER A 213 5.01 -13.75 -19.34
CA SER A 213 4.86 -14.58 -18.14
C SER A 213 4.74 -16.06 -18.50
N LEU A 214 3.92 -16.39 -19.48
CA LEU A 214 3.66 -17.78 -19.88
C LEU A 214 4.86 -18.45 -20.54
N LYS A 215 5.81 -17.71 -21.15
CA LYS A 215 7.03 -18.29 -21.73
C LYS A 215 7.84 -19.15 -20.75
N GLN A 216 7.79 -18.87 -19.48
CA GLN A 216 8.48 -19.63 -18.44
C GLN A 216 7.64 -20.76 -17.81
N VAL A 217 6.35 -20.84 -18.13
CA VAL A 217 5.44 -21.85 -17.56
C VAL A 217 5.48 -23.12 -18.43
N PRO A 218 5.74 -24.32 -17.88
CA PRO A 218 5.72 -25.56 -18.63
C PRO A 218 4.29 -25.94 -19.06
N LEU A 219 4.17 -26.88 -20.02
CA LEU A 219 2.92 -27.57 -20.23
C LEU A 219 2.75 -28.60 -19.12
N PHE A 220 1.60 -28.56 -18.45
CA PHE A 220 1.27 -29.50 -17.40
C PHE A 220 0.67 -30.79 -18.01
N ALA A 221 1.01 -31.95 -17.44
CA ALA A 221 0.47 -33.23 -17.90
C ALA A 221 -1.00 -33.43 -17.52
N GLN A 222 -1.43 -32.83 -16.41
CA GLN A 222 -2.77 -33.04 -15.82
C GLN A 222 -3.65 -31.78 -15.85
N SER A 223 -3.19 -30.69 -16.47
CA SER A 223 -3.93 -29.44 -16.51
C SER A 223 -3.63 -28.65 -17.79
N TYR A 224 -4.56 -27.81 -18.21
CA TYR A 224 -4.41 -26.94 -19.37
C TYR A 224 -4.11 -25.50 -18.96
N LEU A 225 -3.56 -24.71 -19.89
CA LEU A 225 -3.27 -23.30 -19.67
C LEU A 225 -4.41 -22.40 -20.19
N SER A 226 -4.73 -21.36 -19.45
CA SER A 226 -5.66 -20.30 -19.82
C SER A 226 -5.02 -18.91 -19.77
N ALA A 227 -5.56 -17.97 -20.58
CA ALA A 227 -5.13 -16.57 -20.57
C ALA A 227 -6.29 -15.62 -20.93
N TYR A 228 -6.62 -14.67 -20.05
CA TYR A 228 -7.68 -13.67 -20.24
C TYR A 228 -7.09 -12.26 -20.06
N PRO A 229 -6.41 -11.71 -21.08
CA PRO A 229 -5.77 -10.42 -21.00
C PRO A 229 -6.76 -9.25 -21.01
N ASN A 230 -6.36 -8.12 -20.42
CA ASN A 230 -7.04 -6.84 -20.56
C ASN A 230 -6.89 -6.29 -21.97
N ALA A 231 -7.86 -5.51 -22.45
CA ALA A 231 -7.82 -4.89 -23.78
C ALA A 231 -6.66 -3.91 -23.92
N SER A 232 -6.38 -3.12 -22.88
CA SER A 232 -5.26 -2.18 -22.83
C SER A 232 -5.09 -1.69 -21.38
N LEU A 233 -4.07 -0.87 -21.13
CA LEU A 233 -4.04 -0.02 -19.96
C LEU A 233 -5.23 0.96 -20.01
N LEU A 234 -5.82 1.24 -18.86
CA LEU A 234 -6.90 2.23 -18.70
C LEU A 234 -6.44 3.61 -19.19
N GLN A 235 -7.14 4.18 -20.14
CA GLN A 235 -6.95 5.55 -20.58
C GLN A 235 -8.01 6.43 -19.92
N LEU A 236 -7.57 7.34 -19.03
CA LEU A 236 -8.42 8.37 -18.49
C LEU A 236 -8.66 9.45 -19.54
N THR A 237 -9.90 9.67 -19.93
CA THR A 237 -10.30 10.74 -20.84
C THR A 237 -11.17 11.73 -20.08
N GLN A 238 -10.77 12.99 -20.01
CA GLN A 238 -11.63 14.04 -19.50
C GLN A 238 -12.73 14.34 -20.52
N THR A 239 -13.97 14.24 -20.08
CA THR A 239 -15.15 14.61 -20.87
C THR A 239 -15.90 15.75 -20.18
N ILE A 240 -16.85 16.36 -20.86
CA ILE A 240 -17.72 17.42 -20.31
C ILE A 240 -18.49 16.93 -19.07
N ASN A 241 -18.75 15.62 -18.98
CA ASN A 241 -19.49 14.99 -17.88
C ASN A 241 -18.57 14.41 -16.77
N GLY A 242 -17.26 14.69 -16.80
CA GLY A 242 -16.28 14.18 -15.86
C GLY A 242 -15.24 13.24 -16.48
N ASN A 243 -14.56 12.45 -15.64
CA ASN A 243 -13.54 11.52 -16.10
C ASN A 243 -14.17 10.21 -16.59
N GLU A 244 -13.96 9.86 -17.85
CA GLU A 244 -14.34 8.57 -18.42
C GLU A 244 -13.11 7.68 -18.61
N TYR A 245 -13.23 6.41 -18.18
CA TYR A 245 -12.23 5.39 -18.48
C TYR A 245 -12.53 4.75 -19.84
N ARG A 246 -11.59 4.88 -20.79
CA ARG A 246 -11.72 4.28 -22.13
C ARG A 246 -10.60 3.25 -22.36
N PHE A 247 -10.97 2.16 -23.01
CA PHE A 247 -10.04 1.17 -23.51
C PHE A 247 -9.79 1.38 -25.01
N ARG A 248 -8.57 1.14 -25.47
CA ARG A 248 -8.26 1.26 -26.91
C ARG A 248 -8.92 0.14 -27.70
N LYS A 249 -9.43 0.49 -28.89
CA LYS A 249 -9.85 -0.50 -29.88
C LYS A 249 -8.61 -1.05 -30.57
N ASN A 250 -8.18 -2.27 -30.20
CA ASN A 250 -6.95 -2.91 -30.69
C ASN A 250 -7.18 -4.38 -31.09
N SER A 251 -8.32 -4.68 -31.70
CA SER A 251 -8.74 -6.03 -32.09
C SER A 251 -7.70 -6.77 -32.95
N ALA A 252 -7.04 -6.08 -33.90
CA ALA A 252 -5.97 -6.68 -34.70
C ALA A 252 -4.78 -7.18 -33.86
N TYR A 253 -4.45 -6.45 -32.79
CA TYR A 253 -3.43 -6.86 -31.83
C TYR A 253 -3.84 -8.13 -31.06
N PHE A 254 -5.12 -8.26 -30.71
CA PHE A 254 -5.66 -9.46 -30.09
C PHE A 254 -5.64 -10.67 -31.00
N GLU A 255 -5.91 -10.49 -32.31
CA GLU A 255 -5.77 -11.56 -33.33
C GLU A 255 -4.34 -12.12 -33.36
N GLN A 256 -3.34 -11.23 -33.39
CA GLN A 256 -1.94 -11.62 -33.39
C GLN A 256 -1.53 -12.26 -32.05
N SER A 257 -1.93 -11.65 -30.94
CA SER A 257 -1.61 -12.14 -29.58
C SER A 257 -2.21 -13.53 -29.31
N ALA A 258 -3.39 -13.82 -29.83
CA ALA A 258 -4.01 -15.13 -29.68
C ALA A 258 -3.15 -16.25 -30.30
N LYS A 259 -2.51 -16.03 -31.45
CA LYS A 259 -1.57 -16.97 -32.05
C LYS A 259 -0.37 -17.25 -31.13
N LEU A 260 0.24 -16.18 -30.61
CA LEU A 260 1.37 -16.28 -29.69
C LEU A 260 0.99 -17.00 -28.38
N LEU A 261 -0.21 -16.75 -27.85
CA LEU A 261 -0.71 -17.49 -26.67
C LEU A 261 -0.85 -18.99 -26.94
N VAL A 262 -1.34 -19.38 -28.13
CA VAL A 262 -1.39 -20.80 -28.53
C VAL A 262 0.02 -21.40 -28.64
N GLU A 263 0.99 -20.68 -29.17
CA GLU A 263 2.40 -21.10 -29.23
C GLU A 263 2.97 -21.33 -27.83
N GLU A 264 2.52 -20.55 -26.84
CA GLU A 264 2.89 -20.74 -25.42
C GLU A 264 2.08 -21.83 -24.70
N GLY A 265 1.25 -22.57 -25.43
CA GLY A 265 0.52 -23.71 -24.92
C GLY A 265 -0.85 -23.39 -24.32
N VAL A 266 -1.32 -22.18 -24.43
CA VAL A 266 -2.66 -21.80 -23.96
C VAL A 266 -3.72 -22.49 -24.80
N ARG A 267 -4.68 -23.15 -24.14
CA ARG A 267 -5.80 -23.82 -24.79
C ARG A 267 -7.15 -23.17 -24.55
N LEU A 268 -7.22 -22.27 -23.60
CA LEU A 268 -8.41 -21.49 -23.27
C LEU A 268 -8.05 -20.00 -23.26
N ILE A 269 -8.54 -19.25 -24.25
CA ILE A 269 -8.27 -17.83 -24.41
C ILE A 269 -9.56 -17.05 -24.28
N GLY A 270 -9.61 -16.10 -23.38
CA GLY A 270 -10.72 -15.17 -23.21
C GLY A 270 -10.26 -13.72 -23.21
N GLY A 271 -11.13 -12.85 -22.71
CA GLY A 271 -10.82 -11.46 -22.46
C GLY A 271 -11.19 -11.05 -21.03
N CYS A 272 -10.49 -10.06 -20.48
CA CYS A 272 -10.83 -9.44 -19.21
C CYS A 272 -11.14 -7.95 -19.41
N CYS A 273 -10.88 -7.08 -18.47
CA CYS A 273 -11.30 -5.68 -18.49
C CYS A 273 -11.07 -4.97 -19.84
N GLY A 274 -12.12 -4.27 -20.31
CA GLY A 274 -12.11 -3.51 -21.55
C GLY A 274 -12.25 -4.33 -22.83
N THR A 275 -12.27 -5.66 -22.79
CA THR A 275 -12.53 -6.48 -23.97
C THR A 275 -13.99 -6.43 -24.37
N THR A 276 -14.25 -6.50 -25.66
CA THR A 276 -15.57 -6.39 -26.30
C THR A 276 -15.79 -7.58 -27.23
N PRO A 277 -17.02 -7.78 -27.76
CA PRO A 277 -17.26 -8.79 -28.78
C PRO A 277 -16.33 -8.71 -30.01
N GLU A 278 -15.83 -7.51 -30.36
CA GLU A 278 -14.85 -7.34 -31.45
C GLU A 278 -13.49 -8.02 -31.11
N HIS A 279 -13.05 -7.92 -29.85
CA HIS A 279 -11.82 -8.59 -29.40
C HIS A 279 -11.97 -10.11 -29.41
N ILE A 280 -13.13 -10.63 -28.96
CA ILE A 280 -13.42 -12.07 -28.97
C ILE A 280 -13.48 -12.61 -30.41
N ARG A 281 -14.09 -11.87 -31.34
CA ARG A 281 -14.08 -12.21 -32.77
C ARG A 281 -12.66 -12.23 -33.35
N ALA A 282 -11.81 -11.30 -32.92
CA ALA A 282 -10.40 -11.25 -33.34
C ALA A 282 -9.60 -12.42 -32.79
N ILE A 283 -9.79 -12.79 -31.50
CA ILE A 283 -9.20 -14.00 -30.92
C ILE A 283 -9.64 -15.23 -31.71
N LYS A 284 -10.94 -15.40 -31.95
CA LYS A 284 -11.50 -16.55 -32.71
C LYS A 284 -10.90 -16.65 -34.10
N LYS A 285 -10.74 -15.52 -34.78
CA LYS A 285 -10.09 -15.44 -36.09
C LYS A 285 -8.61 -15.84 -36.01
N GLY A 286 -7.90 -15.33 -34.98
CA GLY A 286 -6.48 -15.58 -34.80
C GLY A 286 -6.13 -17.05 -34.56
N ILE A 287 -7.00 -17.79 -33.86
CA ILE A 287 -6.77 -19.21 -33.58
C ILE A 287 -7.34 -20.15 -34.65
N LYS A 288 -8.00 -19.64 -35.69
CA LYS A 288 -8.64 -20.46 -36.71
C LYS A 288 -7.61 -21.39 -37.38
N GLY A 289 -7.86 -22.68 -37.32
CA GLY A 289 -7.01 -23.73 -37.89
C GLY A 289 -5.78 -24.11 -37.06
N LEU A 290 -5.52 -23.41 -35.95
CA LEU A 290 -4.46 -23.79 -35.05
C LEU A 290 -4.85 -25.03 -34.23
N LYS A 291 -3.85 -25.85 -33.92
CA LYS A 291 -3.97 -27.03 -33.05
C LYS A 291 -3.23 -26.76 -31.74
N PRO A 292 -3.69 -27.37 -30.63
CA PRO A 292 -2.97 -27.31 -29.36
C PRO A 292 -1.51 -27.78 -29.52
N VAL A 293 -0.56 -27.01 -28.99
CA VAL A 293 0.84 -27.42 -28.99
C VAL A 293 1.05 -28.55 -27.97
N LYS A 294 1.92 -29.52 -28.33
CA LYS A 294 2.27 -30.66 -27.48
C LYS A 294 3.64 -30.52 -26.83
N ARG A 295 4.44 -29.57 -27.26
CA ARG A 295 5.78 -29.26 -26.74
C ARG A 295 6.04 -27.77 -26.90
N LYS A 296 6.71 -27.18 -25.94
CA LYS A 296 7.21 -25.80 -26.03
C LYS A 296 8.60 -25.70 -25.43
N VAL A 297 9.34 -24.70 -25.84
CA VAL A 297 10.61 -24.33 -25.22
C VAL A 297 10.32 -23.36 -24.07
N ILE A 298 10.78 -23.72 -22.88
CA ILE A 298 10.67 -22.83 -21.72
C ILE A 298 11.78 -21.78 -21.84
N THR A 299 11.39 -20.52 -21.88
CA THR A 299 12.33 -19.40 -21.90
C THR A 299 12.28 -18.73 -20.52
N PRO A 300 13.26 -18.97 -19.64
CA PRO A 300 13.32 -18.27 -18.37
C PRO A 300 13.40 -16.76 -18.62
N LEU A 301 12.77 -15.98 -17.74
CA LEU A 301 13.06 -14.53 -17.71
C LEU A 301 14.57 -14.36 -17.45
N PRO A 302 15.18 -13.27 -17.94
CA PRO A 302 16.55 -12.95 -17.57
C PRO A 302 16.69 -13.09 -16.06
N ALA A 303 17.78 -13.72 -15.61
CA ALA A 303 18.04 -13.82 -14.18
C ALA A 303 17.88 -12.44 -13.55
N GLU A 304 17.12 -12.34 -12.47
CA GLU A 304 17.08 -11.10 -11.71
C GLU A 304 18.50 -10.73 -11.34
N GLU A 305 18.87 -9.47 -11.60
CA GLU A 305 20.15 -8.95 -11.13
C GLU A 305 20.20 -9.21 -9.61
N GLU A 306 21.32 -9.78 -9.14
CA GLU A 306 21.49 -10.07 -7.71
C GLU A 306 21.20 -8.81 -6.89
N LEU A 307 20.38 -8.97 -5.86
CA LEU A 307 20.03 -7.89 -4.94
C LEU A 307 21.29 -7.38 -4.26
N VAL A 308 21.69 -6.13 -4.56
CA VAL A 308 22.82 -5.50 -3.91
C VAL A 308 22.47 -5.20 -2.45
N ARG A 309 23.09 -5.90 -1.52
CA ARG A 309 22.90 -5.67 -0.08
C ARG A 309 23.79 -4.55 0.41
N VAL A 310 23.18 -3.52 0.99
CA VAL A 310 23.92 -2.40 1.60
C VAL A 310 24.42 -2.82 2.98
N ALA A 311 25.74 -2.80 3.18
CA ALA A 311 26.33 -3.10 4.49
C ALA A 311 26.16 -1.92 5.46
N HIS A 312 25.80 -2.21 6.69
CA HIS A 312 25.78 -1.23 7.80
C HIS A 312 27.19 -1.08 8.37
N ASN A 313 27.96 -0.13 7.86
CA ASN A 313 29.36 0.06 8.25
C ASN A 313 29.56 1.06 9.42
N LYS A 314 28.51 1.74 9.87
CA LYS A 314 28.59 2.73 10.97
C LYS A 314 27.48 2.43 11.99
N PRO A 315 27.74 2.70 13.30
CA PRO A 315 26.69 2.61 14.31
C PRO A 315 25.52 3.52 13.96
N THR A 316 24.31 2.98 14.12
CA THR A 316 23.07 3.74 13.95
C THR A 316 22.83 4.66 15.15
N ILE A 317 21.90 5.60 15.01
CA ILE A 317 21.43 6.44 16.13
C ILE A 317 20.93 5.59 17.31
N VAL A 318 20.34 4.42 17.03
CA VAL A 318 19.85 3.45 18.03
C VAL A 318 21.01 2.80 18.77
N ASP A 319 22.05 2.41 18.06
CA ASP A 319 23.24 1.81 18.69
C ASP A 319 23.95 2.77 19.64
N LYS A 320 23.93 4.06 19.31
CA LYS A 320 24.57 5.11 20.12
C LYS A 320 23.74 5.42 21.37
N VAL A 321 22.43 5.66 21.20
CA VAL A 321 21.56 6.04 22.33
C VAL A 321 21.42 4.93 23.38
N LYS A 322 21.59 3.67 23.00
CA LYS A 322 21.64 2.57 23.96
C LYS A 322 22.86 2.63 24.88
N LYS A 323 23.95 3.24 24.44
CA LYS A 323 25.22 3.27 25.16
C LYS A 323 25.44 4.58 25.92
N GLN A 324 25.12 5.72 25.32
CA GLN A 324 25.44 7.06 25.84
C GLN A 324 24.31 8.03 25.60
N VAL A 325 24.32 9.15 26.32
CA VAL A 325 23.42 10.27 26.03
C VAL A 325 23.65 10.74 24.61
N THR A 326 22.58 10.82 23.84
CA THR A 326 22.56 11.14 22.42
C THR A 326 21.56 12.26 22.15
N ILE A 327 22.03 13.33 21.53
CA ILE A 327 21.24 14.52 21.27
C ILE A 327 20.86 14.55 19.78
N ILE A 328 19.60 14.82 19.48
CA ILE A 328 19.14 15.24 18.17
C ILE A 328 18.52 16.64 18.29
N ALA A 329 18.68 17.49 17.27
CA ALA A 329 18.20 18.87 17.31
C ALA A 329 17.29 19.14 16.10
N GLU A 330 16.11 19.71 16.32
CA GLU A 330 15.22 20.13 15.23
C GLU A 330 15.60 21.52 14.74
N LEU A 331 15.65 21.68 13.43
CA LEU A 331 15.79 22.95 12.77
C LEU A 331 14.86 23.00 11.55
N ASP A 332 13.69 23.56 11.73
CA ASP A 332 12.66 23.59 10.71
C ASP A 332 13.08 24.38 9.45
N PRO A 333 12.84 23.86 8.24
CA PRO A 333 12.99 24.63 7.02
C PRO A 333 12.15 25.91 7.05
N PRO A 334 12.63 27.05 6.49
CA PRO A 334 11.89 28.31 6.52
C PRO A 334 10.60 28.26 5.70
N LYS A 335 9.63 29.13 6.07
CA LYS A 335 8.38 29.35 5.31
C LYS A 335 8.56 30.31 4.11
N HIS A 336 9.77 30.78 3.85
CA HIS A 336 10.15 31.71 2.78
C HIS A 336 11.44 31.27 2.11
N LEU A 337 11.78 31.86 0.97
CA LEU A 337 12.91 31.43 0.14
C LEU A 337 14.30 31.89 0.65
N ASN A 338 14.39 32.80 1.64
CA ASN A 338 15.66 33.13 2.24
C ASN A 338 16.10 32.05 3.23
N VAL A 339 17.20 31.38 2.94
CA VAL A 339 17.76 30.26 3.70
C VAL A 339 18.98 30.61 4.55
N ASP A 340 19.46 31.83 4.52
CA ASP A 340 20.73 32.23 5.16
C ASP A 340 20.74 31.89 6.65
N LYS A 341 19.73 32.34 7.39
CA LYS A 341 19.60 32.05 8.83
C LYS A 341 19.45 30.55 9.14
N PHE A 342 18.80 29.80 8.24
CA PHE A 342 18.65 28.34 8.37
C PHE A 342 20.03 27.67 8.22
N ILE A 343 20.83 28.07 7.23
CA ILE A 343 22.18 27.52 7.02
C ILE A 343 23.10 27.92 8.16
N GLU A 344 23.04 29.19 8.65
CA GLU A 344 23.81 29.64 9.82
C GLU A 344 23.48 28.80 11.06
N GLY A 345 22.19 28.56 11.32
CA GLY A 345 21.73 27.75 12.44
C GLY A 345 22.23 26.30 12.33
N ALA A 346 22.10 25.70 11.13
CA ALA A 346 22.61 24.36 10.89
C ALA A 346 24.12 24.24 11.12
N LYS A 347 24.92 25.19 10.61
CA LYS A 347 26.37 25.26 10.83
C LYS A 347 26.74 25.45 12.30
N ALA A 348 25.95 26.24 13.05
CA ALA A 348 26.18 26.44 14.46
C ALA A 348 25.91 25.16 15.27
N ILE A 349 24.83 24.45 14.94
CA ILE A 349 24.45 23.17 15.56
C ILE A 349 25.45 22.05 15.17
N ASP A 350 25.92 22.00 13.92
CA ASP A 350 26.89 21.02 13.42
C ASP A 350 28.24 21.04 14.19
N LYS A 351 28.60 22.21 14.79
CA LYS A 351 29.79 22.33 15.61
C LYS A 351 29.67 21.71 17.00
N LYS A 352 28.45 21.29 17.37
CA LYS A 352 28.15 20.63 18.64
C LYS A 352 28.13 19.12 18.49
N ASN A 353 28.26 18.44 19.61
CA ASN A 353 28.22 16.96 19.63
C ASN A 353 26.76 16.47 19.56
N ILE A 354 26.15 16.50 18.36
CA ILE A 354 24.80 15.97 18.13
C ILE A 354 24.81 14.86 17.06
N GLU A 355 23.80 14.01 17.12
CA GLU A 355 23.73 12.83 16.25
C GLU A 355 23.00 13.09 14.95
N ALA A 356 21.99 13.96 14.96
CA ALA A 356 21.25 14.34 13.77
C ALA A 356 20.58 15.71 13.90
N ILE A 357 20.44 16.42 12.77
CA ILE A 357 19.55 17.58 12.65
C ILE A 357 18.24 17.09 12.03
N THR A 358 17.11 17.29 12.73
CA THR A 358 15.80 16.88 12.22
C THR A 358 15.14 18.01 11.45
N LEU A 359 14.47 17.67 10.34
CA LEU A 359 13.80 18.62 9.44
C LEU A 359 12.34 18.23 9.27
N ALA A 360 11.43 19.07 9.75
CA ALA A 360 10.00 18.82 9.69
C ALA A 360 9.44 18.84 8.25
N ASP A 361 8.37 18.08 8.03
CA ASP A 361 7.63 17.99 6.77
C ASP A 361 6.31 18.76 6.88
N ASN A 362 6.34 20.06 6.57
CA ASN A 362 5.18 20.97 6.63
C ASN A 362 4.41 20.87 7.96
N SER A 363 5.12 21.06 9.08
CA SER A 363 4.53 21.01 10.43
C SER A 363 3.29 21.90 10.54
N LEU A 364 2.25 21.43 11.27
CA LEU A 364 0.93 22.07 11.40
C LEU A 364 0.25 22.36 10.05
N ALA A 365 0.51 21.55 9.04
CA ALA A 365 0.01 21.73 7.67
C ALA A 365 0.33 23.12 7.05
N SER A 366 1.35 23.79 7.54
CA SER A 366 1.85 25.05 7.00
C SER A 366 3.00 24.81 6.03
N THR A 367 2.95 25.46 4.86
CA THR A 367 3.96 25.29 3.81
C THR A 367 5.33 25.81 4.25
N ARG A 368 6.34 24.97 4.05
CA ARG A 368 7.75 25.27 4.23
C ARG A 368 8.54 24.87 2.99
N ILE A 369 9.81 25.29 2.92
CA ILE A 369 10.72 24.69 1.93
C ILE A 369 10.72 23.17 2.14
N CYS A 370 10.60 22.41 1.04
CA CYS A 370 10.63 20.95 1.08
C CYS A 370 11.86 20.46 1.88
N ASN A 371 11.62 19.69 2.93
CA ASN A 371 12.67 19.22 3.84
C ASN A 371 13.74 18.37 3.13
N PHE A 372 13.37 17.66 2.08
CA PHE A 372 14.29 16.91 1.23
C PHE A 372 15.26 17.84 0.48
N ALA A 373 14.74 18.94 -0.10
CA ALA A 373 15.57 19.97 -0.74
C ALA A 373 16.47 20.68 0.29
N ALA A 374 15.91 21.00 1.47
CA ALA A 374 16.67 21.60 2.57
C ALA A 374 17.81 20.69 3.05
N ALA A 375 17.56 19.40 3.23
CA ALA A 375 18.58 18.43 3.60
C ALA A 375 19.67 18.31 2.52
N THR A 376 19.29 18.32 1.26
CA THR A 376 20.26 18.30 0.14
C THR A 376 21.16 19.52 0.16
N LEU A 377 20.58 20.71 0.39
CA LEU A 377 21.33 21.96 0.54
C LEU A 377 22.30 21.90 1.73
N LEU A 378 21.84 21.39 2.88
CA LEU A 378 22.66 21.32 4.09
C LEU A 378 23.87 20.39 3.94
N LYS A 379 23.82 19.35 3.09
CA LYS A 379 24.97 18.45 2.84
C LYS A 379 26.23 19.16 2.35
N GLU A 380 26.10 20.32 1.72
CA GLU A 380 27.22 21.15 1.30
C GLU A 380 27.81 21.98 2.44
N HIS A 381 27.12 22.05 3.58
CA HIS A 381 27.44 23.00 4.66
C HIS A 381 27.72 22.35 6.01
N ILE A 382 27.23 21.12 6.25
CA ILE A 382 27.33 20.40 7.52
C ILE A 382 27.75 18.95 7.31
N THR A 383 28.30 18.37 8.38
CA THR A 383 28.70 16.94 8.43
C THR A 383 27.74 16.08 9.24
N THR A 384 26.98 16.68 10.14
CA THR A 384 25.94 16.01 10.94
C THR A 384 24.85 15.44 10.04
N PRO A 385 24.47 14.15 10.18
CA PRO A 385 23.38 13.55 9.43
C PRO A 385 22.06 14.28 9.61
N THR A 386 21.23 14.28 8.57
CA THR A 386 19.86 14.76 8.66
C THR A 386 18.88 13.62 8.92
N LEU A 387 17.86 13.89 9.74
CA LEU A 387 16.70 13.04 9.99
C LEU A 387 15.48 13.74 9.41
N LEU A 388 14.84 13.12 8.41
CA LEU A 388 13.70 13.74 7.75
C LEU A 388 12.38 13.22 8.32
N HIS A 389 11.47 14.15 8.61
CA HIS A 389 10.09 13.81 8.84
C HIS A 389 9.45 13.46 7.49
N LEU A 390 8.58 12.44 7.46
CA LEU A 390 7.83 12.02 6.28
C LEU A 390 6.37 11.84 6.66
N THR A 391 5.52 12.71 6.12
CA THR A 391 4.07 12.67 6.36
C THR A 391 3.32 11.95 5.23
N CYS A 392 2.24 11.25 5.61
CA CYS A 392 1.32 10.63 4.65
C CYS A 392 0.31 11.62 4.07
N ARG A 393 0.26 12.87 4.59
CA ARG A 393 -0.73 13.88 4.22
C ARG A 393 -0.57 14.39 2.80
N ASP A 394 0.67 14.70 2.38
CA ASP A 394 0.93 15.48 1.16
C ASP A 394 1.24 14.62 -0.06
N HIS A 395 1.48 13.33 0.13
CA HIS A 395 1.91 12.42 -0.93
C HIS A 395 1.08 11.14 -0.97
N ASN A 396 0.75 10.70 -2.19
CA ASN A 396 0.21 9.37 -2.43
C ASN A 396 1.31 8.29 -2.34
N LEU A 397 0.93 7.01 -2.46
CA LEU A 397 1.87 5.86 -2.39
C LEU A 397 3.05 6.01 -3.36
N ILE A 398 2.80 6.48 -4.58
CA ILE A 398 3.84 6.68 -5.59
C ILE A 398 4.83 7.76 -5.13
N GLY A 399 4.31 8.89 -4.63
CA GLY A 399 5.11 9.99 -4.12
C GLY A 399 5.93 9.60 -2.88
N LEU A 400 5.34 8.84 -1.96
CA LEU A 400 6.04 8.34 -0.75
C LEU A 400 7.20 7.41 -1.13
N GLN A 401 6.98 6.42 -2.02
CA GLN A 401 8.06 5.54 -2.47
C GLN A 401 9.16 6.31 -3.19
N SER A 402 8.80 7.21 -4.11
CA SER A 402 9.76 8.01 -4.85
C SER A 402 10.63 8.88 -3.92
N ARG A 403 10.03 9.49 -2.87
CA ARG A 403 10.79 10.27 -1.88
C ARG A 403 11.75 9.39 -1.08
N LEU A 404 11.31 8.22 -0.61
CA LEU A 404 12.16 7.28 0.13
C LEU A 404 13.34 6.79 -0.72
N MET A 405 13.10 6.46 -1.99
CA MET A 405 14.18 6.12 -2.93
C MET A 405 15.16 7.30 -3.12
N GLY A 406 14.64 8.54 -3.17
CA GLY A 406 15.45 9.74 -3.22
C GLY A 406 16.25 9.96 -1.93
N PHE A 407 15.70 9.67 -0.76
CA PHE A 407 16.42 9.73 0.52
C PHE A 407 17.61 8.77 0.53
N ASP A 408 17.40 7.49 0.14
CA ASP A 408 18.48 6.50 0.04
C ASP A 408 19.58 6.95 -0.94
N LEU A 409 19.19 7.44 -2.12
CA LEU A 409 20.12 7.93 -3.14
C LEU A 409 21.04 9.04 -2.60
N LEU A 410 20.51 9.90 -1.74
CA LEU A 410 21.27 10.98 -1.11
C LEU A 410 21.92 10.58 0.23
N GLY A 411 21.81 9.31 0.66
CA GLY A 411 22.37 8.82 1.91
C GLY A 411 21.68 9.39 3.15
N ILE A 412 20.41 9.73 3.05
CA ILE A 412 19.56 10.15 4.17
C ILE A 412 18.86 8.91 4.70
N ASN A 413 19.36 8.37 5.82
CA ASN A 413 18.94 7.05 6.30
C ASN A 413 18.05 7.12 7.54
N ASN A 414 17.85 8.30 8.15
CA ASN A 414 17.01 8.48 9.34
C ASN A 414 15.69 9.13 8.94
N VAL A 415 14.57 8.47 9.25
CA VAL A 415 13.22 8.91 8.89
C VAL A 415 12.29 8.86 10.09
N LEU A 416 11.59 9.96 10.36
CA LEU A 416 10.46 9.99 11.30
C LEU A 416 9.16 9.81 10.52
N ALA A 417 8.53 8.65 10.70
CA ALA A 417 7.29 8.29 10.00
C ALA A 417 6.05 8.88 10.70
N LEU A 418 5.34 9.76 10.01
CA LEU A 418 4.20 10.51 10.53
C LEU A 418 2.94 10.30 9.68
N THR A 419 1.77 10.33 10.31
CA THR A 419 0.50 10.47 9.59
C THR A 419 0.38 11.90 9.03
N GLY A 420 0.76 12.90 9.81
CA GLY A 420 0.64 14.33 9.49
C GLY A 420 -0.69 14.91 9.96
N ASP A 421 -0.68 16.21 10.25
CA ASP A 421 -1.89 16.96 10.64
C ASP A 421 -2.81 17.15 9.42
N PRO A 422 -4.14 17.18 9.59
CA PRO A 422 -5.05 17.45 8.49
C PRO A 422 -4.78 18.81 7.81
N SER A 423 -4.86 18.85 6.47
CA SER A 423 -4.64 20.09 5.69
C SER A 423 -5.57 21.25 6.10
N LYS A 424 -6.74 20.94 6.67
CA LYS A 424 -7.70 21.92 7.18
C LYS A 424 -7.17 22.78 8.34
N LEU A 425 -6.12 22.33 9.04
CA LEU A 425 -5.47 23.07 10.13
C LEU A 425 -4.43 24.08 9.62
N GLY A 426 -4.04 23.99 8.36
CA GLY A 426 -2.99 24.79 7.76
C GLY A 426 -3.46 26.06 7.05
N ASP A 427 -2.52 26.70 6.37
CA ASP A 427 -2.69 28.03 5.78
C ASP A 427 -3.37 28.01 4.38
N PHE A 428 -3.72 26.81 3.83
CA PHE A 428 -4.26 26.65 2.48
C PHE A 428 -5.67 26.07 2.46
N PRO A 429 -6.72 26.89 2.39
CA PRO A 429 -8.12 26.42 2.49
C PRO A 429 -8.56 25.45 1.40
N GLY A 430 -7.87 25.43 0.25
CA GLY A 430 -8.18 24.52 -0.87
C GLY A 430 -7.36 23.21 -0.88
N ALA A 431 -6.41 23.04 0.04
CA ALA A 431 -5.58 21.86 0.08
C ALA A 431 -6.36 20.64 0.56
N THR A 432 -6.16 19.49 -0.12
CA THR A 432 -6.72 18.20 0.27
C THR A 432 -5.64 17.32 0.88
N SER A 433 -6.01 16.55 1.90
CA SER A 433 -5.13 15.53 2.46
C SER A 433 -5.27 14.23 1.65
N VAL A 434 -4.15 13.58 1.32
CA VAL A 434 -4.12 12.36 0.52
C VAL A 434 -4.42 11.13 1.38
N TYR A 435 -3.58 10.89 2.39
CA TYR A 435 -3.71 9.78 3.35
C TYR A 435 -3.96 8.40 2.73
N ASP A 436 -3.23 8.04 1.67
CA ASP A 436 -3.26 6.65 1.16
C ASP A 436 -2.81 5.65 2.23
N MET A 437 -2.03 6.12 3.21
CA MET A 437 -1.64 5.33 4.39
C MET A 437 -1.53 6.19 5.66
N THR A 438 -1.37 5.53 6.79
CA THR A 438 -1.06 6.13 8.09
C THR A 438 0.38 5.82 8.48
N SER A 439 0.89 6.43 9.56
CA SER A 439 2.23 6.09 10.07
C SER A 439 2.38 4.60 10.42
N LEU A 440 1.31 3.93 10.87
CA LEU A 440 1.31 2.48 11.15
C LEU A 440 1.54 1.62 9.90
N LYS A 441 1.19 2.11 8.71
CA LYS A 441 1.45 1.45 7.43
C LYS A 441 2.74 1.95 6.77
N LEU A 442 3.12 3.21 7.01
CA LEU A 442 4.36 3.78 6.48
C LEU A 442 5.60 3.11 7.09
N ILE A 443 5.59 2.81 8.40
CA ILE A 443 6.70 2.15 9.07
C ILE A 443 7.06 0.80 8.42
N PRO A 444 6.15 -0.20 8.32
CA PRO A 444 6.47 -1.47 7.67
C PRO A 444 6.80 -1.31 6.19
N PHE A 445 6.22 -0.33 5.51
CA PHE A 445 6.59 -0.02 4.12
C PHE A 445 8.05 0.42 4.01
N ILE A 446 8.54 1.30 4.89
CA ILE A 446 9.96 1.69 4.91
C ILE A 446 10.85 0.47 5.21
N LYS A 447 10.43 -0.43 6.11
CA LYS A 447 11.16 -1.67 6.38
C LYS A 447 11.18 -2.62 5.19
N GLN A 448 10.11 -2.66 4.39
CA GLN A 448 10.05 -3.42 3.14
C GLN A 448 11.09 -2.92 2.11
N LEU A 449 11.31 -1.59 2.04
CA LEU A 449 12.40 -1.05 1.21
C LEU A 449 13.78 -1.50 1.70
N ASN A 450 13.97 -1.66 3.03
CA ASN A 450 15.21 -2.19 3.58
C ASN A 450 15.48 -3.65 3.13
N GLU A 451 14.43 -4.39 2.79
CA GLU A 451 14.55 -5.72 2.17
C GLU A 451 14.74 -5.65 0.64
N GLY A 452 14.79 -4.45 0.06
CA GLY A 452 14.95 -4.23 -1.37
C GLY A 452 13.68 -4.43 -2.19
N LEU A 453 12.51 -4.32 -1.56
CA LEU A 453 11.21 -4.47 -2.19
C LEU A 453 10.43 -3.15 -2.17
N GLY A 454 9.86 -2.77 -3.32
CA GLY A 454 8.90 -1.67 -3.43
C GLY A 454 7.54 -2.02 -2.82
N TYR A 455 6.65 -1.04 -2.67
CA TYR A 455 5.31 -1.23 -2.09
C TYR A 455 4.51 -2.34 -2.80
N ASN A 456 4.67 -2.46 -4.11
CA ASN A 456 4.03 -3.49 -4.94
C ASN A 456 4.77 -4.84 -4.93
N GLY A 457 5.78 -5.03 -4.08
CA GLY A 457 6.61 -6.24 -4.02
C GLY A 457 7.68 -6.36 -5.11
N ALA A 458 7.76 -5.40 -6.03
CA ALA A 458 8.80 -5.41 -7.06
C ALA A 458 10.20 -5.18 -6.46
N SER A 459 11.21 -5.91 -6.98
CA SER A 459 12.59 -5.74 -6.55
C SER A 459 13.12 -4.35 -6.91
N LEU A 460 13.71 -3.67 -5.93
CA LEU A 460 14.44 -2.42 -6.11
C LEU A 460 15.90 -2.65 -6.56
N LYS A 461 16.32 -3.91 -6.72
CA LYS A 461 17.68 -4.37 -7.07
C LYS A 461 18.77 -3.98 -6.07
N LYS A 462 18.40 -3.25 -5.02
CA LYS A 462 19.28 -2.82 -3.93
C LYS A 462 18.45 -2.71 -2.65
N THR A 463 19.00 -3.15 -1.50
CA THR A 463 18.42 -2.89 -0.19
C THR A 463 18.69 -1.44 0.22
N THR A 464 17.77 -0.84 0.99
CA THR A 464 18.03 0.41 1.71
C THR A 464 18.46 0.11 3.15
N ASN A 465 18.80 1.13 3.94
CA ASN A 465 19.18 0.96 5.36
C ASN A 465 18.54 2.03 6.25
N PHE A 466 17.25 2.26 6.07
CA PHE A 466 16.52 3.23 6.88
C PHE A 466 16.43 2.81 8.34
N THR A 467 16.76 3.75 9.24
CA THR A 467 16.40 3.71 10.65
C THR A 467 15.13 4.53 10.83
N VAL A 468 14.08 3.91 11.38
CA VAL A 468 12.72 4.46 11.39
C VAL A 468 12.31 4.88 12.79
N ALA A 469 12.13 6.18 12.97
CA ALA A 469 11.51 6.73 14.18
C ALA A 469 9.99 6.80 14.05
N ALA A 470 9.30 6.69 15.18
CA ALA A 470 7.88 6.99 15.28
C ALA A 470 7.63 8.09 16.32
N ALA A 471 6.61 8.93 16.05
CA ALA A 471 6.23 9.95 17.02
C ALA A 471 5.46 9.35 18.21
N TYR A 472 5.72 9.90 19.39
CA TYR A 472 4.98 9.66 20.61
C TYR A 472 4.48 10.97 21.23
N ASN A 473 3.23 11.01 21.71
CA ASN A 473 2.70 12.16 22.41
C ASN A 473 2.59 11.86 23.92
N PRO A 474 3.45 12.39 24.77
CA PRO A 474 3.39 12.19 26.23
C PRO A 474 2.27 13.00 26.91
N ASN A 475 1.69 13.98 26.22
CA ASN A 475 0.72 14.92 26.80
C ASN A 475 -0.73 14.40 26.76
N VAL A 476 -0.95 13.13 26.42
CA VAL A 476 -2.28 12.50 26.40
C VAL A 476 -2.77 12.15 27.82
N ARG A 477 -4.11 12.13 27.99
CA ARG A 477 -4.74 11.80 29.28
C ARG A 477 -4.88 10.29 29.51
N ASP A 478 -5.04 9.49 28.44
CA ASP A 478 -5.31 8.05 28.50
C ASP A 478 -4.04 7.24 28.16
N LEU A 479 -3.30 6.86 29.18
CA LEU A 479 -2.07 6.08 29.06
C LEU A 479 -2.30 4.69 28.47
N SER A 480 -3.50 4.08 28.66
CA SER A 480 -3.79 2.74 28.18
C SER A 480 -3.89 2.68 26.64
N LYS A 481 -4.50 3.70 26.04
CA LYS A 481 -4.57 3.86 24.57
C LYS A 481 -3.18 4.11 23.98
N THR A 482 -2.38 4.90 24.68
CA THR A 482 -1.04 5.25 24.27
C THR A 482 -0.13 4.03 24.27
N LYS A 483 -0.18 3.18 25.29
CA LYS A 483 0.56 1.93 25.36
C LYS A 483 0.24 1.01 24.18
N ARG A 484 -1.04 0.80 23.87
CA ARG A 484 -1.46 0.00 22.70
C ARG A 484 -0.91 0.56 21.37
N LEU A 485 -0.83 1.89 21.24
CA LEU A 485 -0.29 2.52 20.05
C LEU A 485 1.23 2.31 19.94
N VAL A 486 1.95 2.41 21.06
CA VAL A 486 3.40 2.08 21.12
C VAL A 486 3.63 0.63 20.70
N GLU A 487 2.89 -0.33 21.26
CA GLU A 487 2.98 -1.74 20.89
C GLU A 487 2.74 -1.97 19.38
N LYS A 488 1.71 -1.35 18.82
CA LYS A 488 1.42 -1.44 17.38
C LYS A 488 2.57 -0.90 16.53
N LYS A 489 3.16 0.24 16.92
CA LYS A 489 4.28 0.83 16.19
C LYS A 489 5.55 0.00 16.31
N ILE A 490 5.84 -0.58 17.47
CA ILE A 490 6.97 -1.51 17.65
C ILE A 490 6.79 -2.75 16.76
N LYS A 491 5.60 -3.37 16.77
CA LYS A 491 5.28 -4.50 15.90
C LYS A 491 5.39 -4.15 14.40
N ALA A 492 5.10 -2.91 14.04
CA ALA A 492 5.25 -2.40 12.69
C ALA A 492 6.72 -2.22 12.25
N GLY A 493 7.69 -2.26 13.19
CA GLY A 493 9.11 -2.16 12.90
C GLY A 493 9.76 -0.82 13.26
N THR A 494 9.16 -0.05 14.18
CA THR A 494 9.78 1.17 14.73
C THR A 494 11.07 0.84 15.46
N ASP A 495 12.15 1.58 15.15
CA ASP A 495 13.46 1.39 15.81
C ASP A 495 13.58 2.22 17.09
N TYR A 496 12.95 3.39 17.14
CA TYR A 496 12.94 4.28 18.31
C TYR A 496 11.80 5.29 18.24
N PHE A 497 11.53 5.96 19.35
CA PHE A 497 10.49 7.00 19.43
C PHE A 497 11.09 8.39 19.60
N ILE A 498 10.46 9.38 19.00
CA ILE A 498 10.68 10.81 19.24
C ILE A 498 9.40 11.38 19.82
N THR A 499 9.48 12.06 20.98
CA THR A 499 8.28 12.59 21.60
C THR A 499 7.93 13.99 21.06
N GLN A 500 6.66 14.35 21.19
CA GLN A 500 6.29 15.77 21.18
C GLN A 500 6.92 16.48 22.39
N PRO A 501 7.04 17.83 22.35
CA PRO A 501 7.67 18.56 23.44
C PRO A 501 6.91 18.35 24.77
N VAL A 502 7.69 18.21 25.86
CA VAL A 502 7.19 18.06 27.21
C VAL A 502 7.47 19.35 27.98
N PHE A 503 6.50 19.77 28.79
CA PHE A 503 6.59 20.98 29.62
C PHE A 503 6.34 20.73 31.10
N GLU A 504 6.14 19.46 31.51
CA GLU A 504 5.87 19.05 32.88
C GLU A 504 6.75 17.84 33.24
N ALA A 505 7.48 17.92 34.35
CA ALA A 505 8.36 16.84 34.83
C ALA A 505 7.61 15.50 35.03
N GLU A 506 6.38 15.57 35.55
CA GLU A 506 5.53 14.40 35.75
C GLU A 506 5.29 13.60 34.45
N LYS A 507 5.18 14.30 33.31
CA LYS A 507 5.03 13.63 32.00
C LYS A 507 6.27 12.88 31.56
N ILE A 508 7.45 13.36 31.95
CA ILE A 508 8.71 12.66 31.71
C ILE A 508 8.79 11.39 32.58
N GLU A 509 8.37 11.47 33.85
CA GLU A 509 8.33 10.33 34.75
C GLU A 509 7.34 9.26 34.27
N GLN A 510 6.11 9.67 33.88
CA GLN A 510 5.12 8.76 33.28
C GLN A 510 5.63 8.10 31.99
N LEU A 511 6.39 8.83 31.18
CA LEU A 511 7.05 8.28 30.00
C LEU A 511 8.13 7.28 30.39
N ALA A 512 8.90 7.51 31.47
CA ALA A 512 9.91 6.60 31.95
C ALA A 512 9.31 5.26 32.41
N GLU A 513 8.19 5.30 33.11
CA GLU A 513 7.44 4.10 33.50
C GLU A 513 6.99 3.30 32.26
N LEU A 514 6.45 3.98 31.24
CA LEU A 514 6.05 3.33 29.99
C LEU A 514 7.26 2.73 29.26
N ALA A 515 8.36 3.49 29.15
CA ALA A 515 9.56 3.08 28.42
C ALA A 515 10.25 1.85 29.05
N ALA A 516 10.10 1.67 30.35
CA ALA A 516 10.65 0.50 31.06
C ALA A 516 10.08 -0.84 30.55
N ASP A 517 8.87 -0.84 29.98
CA ASP A 517 8.26 -2.02 29.34
C ASP A 517 8.91 -2.34 27.96
N TYR A 518 9.69 -1.43 27.40
CA TYR A 518 10.28 -1.55 26.05
C TYR A 518 11.78 -1.21 26.03
N PRO A 519 12.63 -1.94 26.77
CA PRO A 519 14.04 -1.60 26.95
C PRO A 519 14.86 -1.60 25.66
N ASP A 520 14.40 -2.33 24.64
CA ASP A 520 15.09 -2.40 23.34
C ASP A 520 14.75 -1.24 22.40
N THR A 521 13.70 -0.47 22.69
CA THR A 521 13.21 0.61 21.84
C THR A 521 13.42 1.97 22.53
N PRO A 522 14.48 2.72 22.22
CA PRO A 522 14.79 3.98 22.88
C PRO A 522 13.75 5.06 22.62
N PHE A 523 13.65 5.99 23.58
CA PHE A 523 12.84 7.21 23.45
C PHE A 523 13.76 8.44 23.48
N PHE A 524 13.52 9.38 22.55
CA PHE A 524 14.10 10.71 22.56
C PHE A 524 13.08 11.69 23.12
N VAL A 525 13.38 12.27 24.28
CA VAL A 525 12.47 13.18 24.98
C VAL A 525 12.58 14.58 24.38
N GLY A 526 11.44 15.09 23.90
CA GLY A 526 11.36 16.41 23.26
C GLY A 526 11.33 17.55 24.27
N ILE A 527 12.29 18.46 24.21
CA ILE A 527 12.34 19.69 25.02
C ILE A 527 12.38 20.88 24.07
N MET A 528 11.48 21.83 24.27
CA MET A 528 11.37 23.04 23.46
C MET A 528 11.38 24.28 24.35
N PRO A 529 12.38 25.17 24.25
CA PRO A 529 12.40 26.40 25.02
C PRO A 529 11.31 27.37 24.53
N ILE A 530 10.60 27.99 25.46
CA ILE A 530 9.63 29.04 25.16
C ILE A 530 10.39 30.30 24.72
N THR A 531 9.81 31.09 23.81
CA THR A 531 10.49 32.27 23.26
C THR A 531 9.96 33.58 23.78
N SER A 532 8.76 33.61 24.35
CA SER A 532 8.10 34.78 24.93
C SER A 532 6.84 34.38 25.70
N TYR A 533 6.31 35.26 26.53
CA TYR A 533 5.03 35.07 27.20
C TYR A 533 3.88 34.81 26.19
N ASN A 534 3.80 35.62 25.12
CA ASN A 534 2.76 35.39 24.08
C ASN A 534 2.90 34.03 23.41
N ASN A 535 4.10 33.53 23.21
CA ASN A 535 4.33 32.18 22.69
C ASN A 535 3.87 31.12 23.71
N ALA A 536 4.11 31.31 25.00
CA ALA A 536 3.63 30.45 26.06
C ALA A 536 2.09 30.36 26.09
N VAL A 537 1.44 31.52 26.06
CA VAL A 537 -0.03 31.66 26.06
C VAL A 537 -0.64 30.96 24.83
N PHE A 538 -0.07 31.16 23.65
CA PHE A 538 -0.49 30.49 22.41
C PHE A 538 -0.37 28.98 22.52
N LEU A 539 0.79 28.49 22.94
CA LEU A 539 1.02 27.03 23.08
C LEU A 539 0.05 26.39 24.09
N HIS A 540 -0.17 27.05 25.23
CA HIS A 540 -1.03 26.57 26.30
C HIS A 540 -2.50 26.48 25.88
N ASN A 541 -3.00 27.48 25.11
CA ASN A 541 -4.43 27.64 24.82
C ASN A 541 -4.83 27.12 23.44
N GLU A 542 -3.94 27.21 22.44
CA GLU A 542 -4.31 26.97 21.04
C GLU A 542 -3.69 25.68 20.46
N VAL A 543 -2.57 25.19 21.04
CA VAL A 543 -1.96 23.96 20.52
C VAL A 543 -2.49 22.74 21.26
N PRO A 544 -3.19 21.82 20.58
CA PRO A 544 -3.77 20.64 21.20
C PRO A 544 -2.71 19.76 21.89
N GLY A 545 -2.96 19.42 23.15
CA GLY A 545 -2.08 18.55 23.92
C GLY A 545 -0.89 19.23 24.58
N ILE A 546 -0.67 20.54 24.40
CA ILE A 546 0.33 21.29 25.15
C ILE A 546 -0.33 21.99 26.32
N LYS A 547 0.21 21.76 27.52
CA LYS A 547 -0.16 22.47 28.76
C LYS A 547 1.13 22.91 29.44
N LEU A 548 1.14 24.15 29.87
CA LEU A 548 2.18 24.74 30.70
C LEU A 548 1.66 24.90 32.13
N SER A 549 2.52 24.70 33.11
CA SER A 549 2.13 24.89 34.50
C SER A 549 1.76 26.37 34.79
N GLU A 550 0.80 26.58 35.69
CA GLU A 550 0.38 27.93 36.09
C GLU A 550 1.54 28.74 36.69
N ASP A 551 2.41 28.08 37.46
CA ASP A 551 3.62 28.70 38.03
C ASP A 551 4.57 29.19 36.94
N PHE A 552 4.78 28.40 35.87
CA PHE A 552 5.64 28.82 34.77
C PHE A 552 5.04 29.98 33.95
N LEU A 553 3.71 29.92 33.71
CA LEU A 553 3.01 31.04 33.05
C LEU A 553 3.08 32.32 33.84
N ALA A 554 2.89 32.27 35.18
CA ALA A 554 3.01 33.41 36.07
C ALA A 554 4.43 34.03 36.04
N LYS A 555 5.46 33.19 36.13
CA LYS A 555 6.86 33.65 36.01
C LYS A 555 7.17 34.35 34.68
N LEU A 556 6.62 33.83 33.57
CA LEU A 556 6.76 34.45 32.27
C LEU A 556 5.96 35.76 32.16
N GLU A 557 4.81 35.84 32.82
CA GLU A 557 3.98 37.04 32.86
C GLU A 557 4.67 38.22 33.60
N GLU A 558 5.33 37.92 34.72
CA GLU A 558 6.11 38.92 35.48
C GLU A 558 7.20 39.58 34.67
N VAL A 559 7.77 38.85 33.67
CA VAL A 559 8.88 39.32 32.85
C VAL A 559 8.50 39.56 31.38
N LYS A 560 7.21 39.63 31.06
CA LYS A 560 6.69 39.64 29.67
C LYS A 560 7.22 40.80 28.83
N ASP A 561 7.53 41.91 29.43
CA ASP A 561 7.99 43.14 28.78
C ASP A 561 9.51 43.16 28.55
N ASP A 562 10.26 42.25 29.21
CA ASP A 562 11.69 42.05 29.03
C ASP A 562 11.96 40.73 28.29
N LYS A 563 12.28 40.85 27.00
CA LYS A 563 12.48 39.70 26.11
C LYS A 563 13.68 38.84 26.51
N GLU A 564 14.75 39.43 26.98
CA GLU A 564 15.96 38.68 27.38
C GLU A 564 15.72 37.93 28.68
N LEU A 565 15.07 38.59 29.65
CA LEU A 565 14.72 37.96 30.93
C LEU A 565 13.69 36.85 30.72
N CYS A 566 12.71 37.04 29.83
CA CYS A 566 11.75 36.03 29.47
C CYS A 566 12.42 34.78 28.88
N GLN A 567 13.40 34.95 27.99
CA GLN A 567 14.17 33.83 27.42
C GLN A 567 15.01 33.13 28.50
N LYS A 568 15.59 33.86 29.42
CA LYS A 568 16.38 33.32 30.53
C LYS A 568 15.49 32.45 31.45
N VAL A 569 14.32 32.93 31.84
CA VAL A 569 13.34 32.17 32.64
C VAL A 569 12.93 30.89 31.89
N ALA A 570 12.67 30.99 30.59
CA ALA A 570 12.30 29.83 29.76
C ALA A 570 13.42 28.79 29.64
N LEU A 571 14.67 29.23 29.50
CA LEU A 571 15.84 28.35 29.47
C LEU A 571 16.04 27.63 30.80
N GLU A 572 15.92 28.32 31.92
CA GLU A 572 16.04 27.70 33.25
C GLU A 572 14.96 26.64 33.48
N GLU A 573 13.73 26.87 33.01
CA GLU A 573 12.67 25.85 33.10
C GLU A 573 12.97 24.64 32.19
N SER A 574 13.47 24.88 30.96
CA SER A 574 13.91 23.82 30.07
C SER A 574 15.06 22.99 30.65
N LYS A 575 16.02 23.61 31.35
CA LYS A 575 17.12 22.91 32.04
C LYS A 575 16.61 22.01 33.16
N LYS A 576 15.61 22.45 33.94
CA LYS A 576 14.97 21.56 34.95
C LYS A 576 14.31 20.33 34.35
N LEU A 577 13.65 20.50 33.19
CA LEU A 577 13.07 19.38 32.48
C LEU A 577 14.16 18.43 31.96
N LEU A 578 15.29 18.97 31.48
CA LEU A 578 16.45 18.18 31.06
C LEU A 578 17.05 17.40 32.23
N ASP A 579 17.13 17.99 33.43
CA ASP A 579 17.60 17.26 34.62
C ASP A 579 16.75 16.04 34.94
N VAL A 580 15.43 16.12 34.77
CA VAL A 580 14.53 14.97 34.94
C VAL A 580 14.70 13.98 33.79
N ALA A 581 14.79 14.47 32.55
CA ALA A 581 14.95 13.60 31.38
C ALA A 581 16.26 12.79 31.43
N LEU A 582 17.37 13.40 31.81
CA LEU A 582 18.68 12.76 31.89
C LEU A 582 18.78 11.68 32.98
N LYS A 583 17.91 11.71 34.00
CA LYS A 583 17.82 10.63 35.01
C LYS A 583 17.30 9.32 34.43
N HIS A 584 16.44 9.41 33.41
CA HIS A 584 15.68 8.27 32.91
C HIS A 584 16.03 7.90 31.47
N PHE A 585 16.46 8.85 30.65
CA PHE A 585 16.64 8.68 29.21
C PHE A 585 18.04 9.08 28.74
N LYS A 586 18.54 8.31 27.78
CA LYS A 586 19.76 8.65 27.03
C LYS A 586 19.46 9.39 25.74
N GLY A 587 18.20 9.45 25.30
CA GLY A 587 17.77 10.14 24.08
C GLY A 587 17.18 11.52 24.41
N ILE A 588 17.81 12.59 23.92
CA ILE A 588 17.36 13.98 24.09
C ILE A 588 17.05 14.57 22.72
N TYR A 589 15.87 15.14 22.56
CA TYR A 589 15.42 15.84 21.37
C TYR A 589 15.18 17.31 21.67
N LEU A 590 16.02 18.18 21.10
CA LEU A 590 15.93 19.62 21.31
C LEU A 590 15.24 20.29 20.13
N ILE A 591 14.11 20.93 20.37
CA ILE A 591 13.30 21.58 19.34
C ILE A 591 13.67 23.05 19.26
N THR A 592 14.05 23.54 18.08
CA THR A 592 14.45 24.93 17.85
C THR A 592 13.26 25.79 17.42
N PRO A 593 12.69 26.63 18.31
CA PRO A 593 11.55 27.46 17.94
C PRO A 593 11.97 28.60 17.03
N PHE A 594 11.27 28.82 15.90
CA PHE A 594 11.43 29.98 15.02
C PHE A 594 12.87 30.25 14.56
N LEU A 595 13.68 29.23 14.31
CA LEU A 595 15.10 29.33 13.97
C LEU A 595 15.94 30.10 15.02
N ARG A 596 15.54 30.08 16.31
CA ARG A 596 16.31 30.65 17.41
C ARG A 596 17.33 29.64 17.94
N TYR A 597 18.22 29.21 17.07
CA TYR A 597 19.20 28.16 17.35
C TYR A 597 20.13 28.46 18.52
N ASN A 598 20.34 29.78 18.87
CA ASN A 598 21.10 30.16 20.06
C ASN A 598 20.54 29.56 21.36
N LEU A 599 19.22 29.45 21.51
CA LEU A 599 18.59 28.78 22.67
C LEU A 599 18.88 27.28 22.67
N THR A 600 18.83 26.67 21.49
CA THR A 600 19.13 25.25 21.34
C THR A 600 20.60 24.94 21.63
N LEU A 601 21.53 25.81 21.21
CA LEU A 601 22.95 25.68 21.51
C LEU A 601 23.22 25.68 23.01
N GLU A 602 22.57 26.58 23.76
CA GLU A 602 22.72 26.65 25.22
C GLU A 602 22.20 25.37 25.90
N LEU A 603 21.08 24.80 25.40
CA LEU A 603 20.57 23.53 25.92
C LEU A 603 21.46 22.34 25.55
N ILE A 604 22.08 22.33 24.34
CA ILE A 604 23.06 21.31 23.98
C ILE A 604 24.25 21.35 24.94
N ASP A 605 24.81 22.56 25.19
CA ASP A 605 25.92 22.71 26.11
C ASP A 605 25.56 22.25 27.54
N TYR A 606 24.35 22.59 27.99
CA TYR A 606 23.85 22.12 29.28
C TYR A 606 23.75 20.59 29.37
N VAL A 607 23.24 19.94 28.34
CA VAL A 607 23.16 18.44 28.30
C VAL A 607 24.58 17.86 28.32
N GLU A 608 25.49 18.37 27.53
CA GLU A 608 26.89 17.89 27.49
C GLU A 608 27.61 18.02 28.84
N GLU A 609 27.35 19.10 29.59
CA GLU A 609 27.94 19.32 30.92
C GLU A 609 27.33 18.42 32.01
N ASN A 610 26.10 17.90 31.81
CA ASN A 610 25.35 17.19 32.84
C ASN A 610 25.05 15.71 32.50
N LYS A 611 25.46 15.22 31.34
CA LYS A 611 25.14 13.87 30.83
C LYS A 611 25.71 12.71 31.65
N ASP A 612 26.73 12.97 32.47
CA ASP A 612 27.43 11.98 33.30
C ASP A 612 27.04 12.06 34.79
N LYS A 613 26.12 12.97 35.14
CA LYS A 613 25.55 13.10 36.50
C LYS A 613 24.43 12.09 36.71
#